data_adb340236a964213a1645f92783ab153
#
_entry.id   adb340236a964213a1645f92783ab153
#
_cell.length_a   1.000
_cell.length_b   1.000
_cell.length_c   1.000
_cell.angle_alpha   90.00
_cell.angle_beta   90.00
_cell.angle_gamma   90.00
#
_symmetry.space_group_name_H-M   'P 1'
#
loop_
_entity.id
_entity.type
_entity.pdbx_description
1 polymer ?
#
loop_
_entity_poly.entity_id
_entity_poly.type
_entity_poly.pdbx_seq_one_letter_code
_entity_poly.pdbx_strand_id
1 'polypeptide(L)'
;ASSATPVAAVTPVAAVTAAPAVTSTPGPRFACRLMSLGEPGFVLLDLGEFPDVVAGEVLNLSAAEQQLWRNLQRALAWYPGEPEPDFIWPRATKGLLGDDADTARDMLSAWLKRQIQPQARLWVFGEALAPFVTRPHRLLPSLSVLLASPLAKRQVWQQLSQPASSQ
;
A
#
# COMPACT_ATOMS: atom_id res chain seq x y z
N ALA A 1 -55.12 -5.65 -60.55
CA ALA A 1 -54.54 -4.65 -59.68
C ALA A 1 -53.83 -5.35 -58.55
N SER A 2 -52.54 -5.43 -58.58
CA SER A 2 -51.76 -6.00 -57.55
C SER A 2 -51.37 -4.90 -56.51
N SER A 3 -51.92 -5.00 -55.37
CA SER A 3 -51.51 -4.15 -54.27
C SER A 3 -50.23 -4.70 -53.61
N ALA A 4 -49.17 -3.98 -53.76
CA ALA A 4 -48.02 -4.29 -53.04
C ALA A 4 -48.23 -4.00 -51.52
N THR A 5 -48.18 -4.99 -50.75
CA THR A 5 -48.19 -4.83 -49.31
C THR A 5 -46.87 -4.24 -48.90
N PRO A 6 -46.83 -3.09 -48.19
CA PRO A 6 -45.59 -2.59 -47.67
C PRO A 6 -45.09 -3.58 -46.64
N VAL A 7 -43.90 -4.06 -46.85
CA VAL A 7 -43.20 -4.81 -45.85
C VAL A 7 -43.00 -3.88 -44.65
N ALA A 8 -43.59 -4.23 -43.52
CA ALA A 8 -43.35 -3.49 -42.31
C ALA A 8 -41.86 -3.43 -42.06
N ALA A 9 -41.33 -2.23 -41.99
CA ALA A 9 -39.95 -2.04 -41.63
C ALA A 9 -39.73 -2.69 -40.27
N VAL A 10 -38.88 -3.67 -40.25
CA VAL A 10 -38.43 -4.22 -39.00
C VAL A 10 -37.72 -3.10 -38.25
N THR A 11 -38.32 -2.61 -37.24
CA THR A 11 -37.64 -1.66 -36.34
C THR A 11 -36.42 -2.36 -35.81
N PRO A 12 -35.21 -1.83 -36.03
CA PRO A 12 -34.07 -2.41 -35.39
C PRO A 12 -34.34 -2.38 -33.91
N VAL A 13 -34.30 -3.53 -33.30
CA VAL A 13 -34.28 -3.61 -31.83
C VAL A 13 -33.19 -2.66 -31.39
N ALA A 14 -33.59 -1.66 -30.62
CA ALA A 14 -32.64 -0.72 -30.05
C ALA A 14 -31.48 -1.54 -29.53
N ALA A 15 -30.29 -1.26 -30.05
CA ALA A 15 -29.08 -1.91 -29.54
C ALA A 15 -29.17 -1.86 -28.03
N VAL A 16 -29.21 -3.00 -27.43
CA VAL A 16 -29.06 -3.07 -25.95
C VAL A 16 -27.79 -2.31 -25.69
N THR A 17 -27.94 -1.11 -25.17
CA THR A 17 -26.82 -0.36 -24.70
C THR A 17 -26.24 -1.24 -23.64
N ALA A 18 -25.18 -1.94 -23.96
CA ALA A 18 -24.41 -2.64 -22.95
C ALA A 18 -24.20 -1.61 -21.88
N ALA A 19 -24.72 -1.87 -20.69
CA ALA A 19 -24.42 -1.05 -19.54
C ALA A 19 -22.92 -0.79 -19.62
N PRO A 20 -22.46 0.47 -19.55
CA PRO A 20 -21.05 0.76 -19.65
C PRO A 20 -20.38 -0.25 -18.76
N ALA A 21 -19.51 -1.07 -19.33
CA ALA A 21 -18.73 -1.99 -18.55
C ALA A 21 -18.22 -1.14 -17.41
N VAL A 22 -18.68 -1.42 -16.18
CA VAL A 22 -18.15 -0.77 -15.02
C VAL A 22 -16.69 -1.14 -15.11
N THR A 23 -15.88 -0.27 -15.68
CA THR A 23 -14.46 -0.31 -15.57
C THR A 23 -14.25 -0.09 -14.09
N SER A 24 -14.36 -1.18 -13.35
CA SER A 24 -13.97 -1.19 -11.98
C SER A 24 -12.51 -0.78 -12.02
N THR A 25 -12.25 0.48 -11.65
CA THR A 25 -10.92 0.96 -11.44
C THR A 25 -10.26 -0.08 -10.54
N PRO A 26 -9.16 -0.74 -10.99
CA PRO A 26 -8.52 -1.74 -10.17
C PRO A 26 -8.28 -1.12 -8.81
N GLY A 27 -8.70 -1.80 -7.75
CA GLY A 27 -8.49 -1.36 -6.39
C GLY A 27 -7.00 -1.19 -6.08
N PRO A 28 -6.65 -0.56 -4.97
CA PRO A 28 -5.26 -0.35 -4.60
C PRO A 28 -4.56 -1.69 -4.43
N ARG A 29 -3.31 -1.75 -4.84
CA ARG A 29 -2.44 -2.92 -4.66
C ARG A 29 -1.18 -2.47 -3.97
N PHE A 30 -0.90 -3.01 -2.81
CA PHE A 30 0.30 -2.70 -2.04
C PHE A 30 0.69 -3.83 -1.12
N ALA A 31 1.92 -3.82 -0.71
CA ALA A 31 2.41 -4.67 0.35
C ALA A 31 3.29 -3.85 1.29
N CYS A 32 3.24 -4.16 2.56
CA CYS A 32 4.05 -3.48 3.56
C CYS A 32 4.52 -4.44 4.65
N ARG A 33 5.65 -4.09 5.25
CA ARG A 33 6.29 -4.84 6.32
C ARG A 33 6.39 -4.00 7.57
N LEU A 34 5.91 -4.55 8.67
CA LEU A 34 6.00 -3.92 9.98
C LEU A 34 7.18 -4.50 10.76
N MET A 35 7.99 -3.64 11.33
CA MET A 35 9.09 -4.02 12.22
C MET A 35 9.05 -3.20 13.50
N SER A 36 9.29 -3.87 14.62
CA SER A 36 9.49 -3.20 15.91
C SER A 36 10.92 -2.70 15.99
N LEU A 37 11.10 -1.44 16.41
CA LEU A 37 12.40 -0.83 16.62
C LEU A 37 12.78 -0.77 18.11
N GLY A 38 12.02 -1.42 18.98
CA GLY A 38 12.15 -1.29 20.42
C GLY A 38 11.55 0.03 20.93
N GLU A 39 12.26 0.71 21.83
CA GLU A 39 11.80 1.95 22.47
C GLU A 39 11.37 3.08 21.52
N PRO A 40 12.02 3.32 20.37
CA PRO A 40 11.50 4.38 19.48
C PRO A 40 10.14 4.06 18.88
N GLY A 41 9.77 2.79 18.71
CA GLY A 41 8.46 2.41 18.17
C GLY A 41 8.51 1.42 17.02
N PHE A 42 7.70 1.67 16.00
CA PHE A 42 7.53 0.78 14.86
C PHE A 42 7.80 1.50 13.55
N VAL A 43 8.23 0.71 12.57
CA VAL A 43 8.40 1.15 11.20
C VAL A 43 7.53 0.31 10.27
N LEU A 44 6.83 0.97 9.35
CA LEU A 44 6.09 0.34 8.28
C LEU A 44 6.81 0.65 6.96
N LEU A 45 7.31 -0.38 6.31
CA LEU A 45 8.01 -0.27 5.03
C LEU A 45 7.08 -0.60 3.87
N ASP A 46 7.02 0.29 2.89
CA ASP A 46 6.40 0.01 1.61
C ASP A 46 7.28 -0.95 0.80
N LEU A 47 6.71 -2.07 0.41
CA LEU A 47 7.36 -3.08 -0.43
C LEU A 47 7.04 -2.92 -1.91
N GLY A 48 6.22 -1.92 -2.27
CA GLY A 48 5.84 -1.61 -3.64
C GLY A 48 4.54 -2.25 -4.09
N GLU A 49 4.23 -2.07 -5.36
CA GLU A 49 3.07 -2.69 -6.01
C GLU A 49 3.45 -4.07 -6.53
N PHE A 50 2.63 -5.04 -6.19
CA PHE A 50 2.77 -6.39 -6.69
C PHE A 50 1.55 -6.73 -7.54
N PRO A 51 1.71 -6.92 -8.84
CA PRO A 51 0.58 -7.20 -9.72
C PRO A 51 -0.10 -8.54 -9.39
N ASP A 52 0.69 -9.54 -9.03
CA ASP A 52 0.17 -10.87 -8.71
C ASP A 52 1.02 -11.49 -7.60
N VAL A 53 0.48 -11.51 -6.39
CA VAL A 53 1.14 -12.23 -5.31
C VAL A 53 0.78 -13.70 -5.42
N VAL A 54 1.73 -14.49 -5.84
CA VAL A 54 1.62 -15.94 -5.76
C VAL A 54 1.72 -16.33 -4.29
N ALA A 55 0.75 -17.08 -3.80
CA ALA A 55 0.75 -17.54 -2.42
C ALA A 55 2.07 -18.26 -2.09
N GLY A 56 2.83 -17.72 -1.16
CA GLY A 56 4.11 -18.29 -0.71
C GLY A 56 5.36 -17.58 -1.21
N GLU A 57 5.25 -16.58 -2.08
CA GLU A 57 6.40 -15.74 -2.41
C GLU A 57 6.76 -14.81 -1.25
N VAL A 58 8.01 -14.85 -0.86
CA VAL A 58 8.55 -13.90 0.11
C VAL A 58 8.84 -12.59 -0.62
N LEU A 59 8.11 -11.56 -0.27
CA LEU A 59 8.35 -10.22 -0.81
C LEU A 59 9.66 -9.67 -0.25
N ASN A 60 10.57 -9.34 -1.12
CA ASN A 60 11.86 -8.81 -0.73
C ASN A 60 12.09 -7.43 -1.32
N LEU A 61 12.68 -6.57 -0.52
CA LEU A 61 13.29 -5.35 -1.00
C LEU A 61 14.41 -5.69 -1.99
N SER A 62 14.67 -4.82 -2.95
CA SER A 62 15.85 -4.94 -3.81
C SER A 62 17.14 -4.96 -2.97
N ALA A 63 18.22 -5.50 -3.51
CA ALA A 63 19.50 -5.54 -2.81
C ALA A 63 19.97 -4.14 -2.37
N ALA A 64 19.76 -3.13 -3.22
CA ALA A 64 20.08 -1.74 -2.91
C ALA A 64 19.22 -1.16 -1.78
N GLU A 65 17.92 -1.43 -1.79
CA GLU A 65 17.01 -1.02 -0.71
C GLU A 65 17.34 -1.71 0.61
N GLN A 66 17.65 -2.99 0.57
CA GLN A 66 18.10 -3.73 1.75
C GLN A 66 19.39 -3.15 2.33
N GLN A 67 20.33 -2.79 1.48
CA GLN A 67 21.58 -2.17 1.92
C GLN A 67 21.32 -0.79 2.52
N LEU A 68 20.48 0.02 1.89
CA LEU A 68 20.08 1.33 2.43
C LEU A 68 19.41 1.18 3.78
N TRP A 69 18.49 0.22 3.92
CA TRP A 69 17.80 -0.06 5.16
C TRP A 69 18.77 -0.47 6.28
N ARG A 70 19.69 -1.37 6.00
CA ARG A 70 20.75 -1.75 6.96
C ARG A 70 21.61 -0.56 7.39
N ASN A 71 21.92 0.33 6.46
CA ASN A 71 22.69 1.54 6.76
C ASN A 71 21.93 2.50 7.66
N LEU A 72 20.62 2.69 7.39
CA LEU A 72 19.75 3.49 8.25
C LEU A 72 19.64 2.91 9.65
N GLN A 73 19.42 1.62 9.77
CA GLN A 73 19.36 0.93 11.06
C GLN A 73 20.64 1.14 11.86
N ARG A 74 21.79 0.95 11.22
CA ARG A 74 23.09 1.12 11.88
C ARG A 74 23.31 2.56 12.33
N ALA A 75 23.01 3.51 11.46
CA ALA A 75 23.21 4.93 11.71
C ALA A 75 22.29 5.50 12.81
N LEU A 76 21.08 4.95 12.92
CA LEU A 76 20.08 5.37 13.90
C LEU A 76 20.07 4.49 15.16
N ALA A 77 20.96 3.50 15.23
CA ALA A 77 20.98 2.50 16.29
C ALA A 77 19.62 1.79 16.44
N TRP A 78 18.98 1.50 15.35
CA TRP A 78 17.74 0.74 15.32
C TRP A 78 18.05 -0.75 15.21
N TYR A 79 17.53 -1.51 16.15
CA TYR A 79 17.71 -2.96 16.20
C TYR A 79 16.34 -3.63 16.08
N PRO A 80 15.81 -3.75 14.85
CA PRO A 80 14.49 -4.35 14.68
C PRO A 80 14.51 -5.80 15.14
N GLY A 81 13.42 -6.19 15.78
CA GLY A 81 13.12 -7.59 16.06
C GLY A 81 12.76 -8.35 14.79
N GLU A 82 12.30 -9.57 14.97
CA GLU A 82 11.77 -10.32 13.83
C GLU A 82 10.57 -9.57 13.22
N PRO A 83 10.52 -9.46 11.88
CA PRO A 83 9.41 -8.79 11.24
C PRO A 83 8.12 -9.61 11.38
N GLU A 84 7.02 -8.92 11.58
CA GLU A 84 5.70 -9.54 11.46
C GLU A 84 5.45 -10.00 10.02
N PRO A 85 4.55 -10.97 9.81
CA PRO A 85 4.16 -11.36 8.47
C PRO A 85 3.72 -10.17 7.64
N ASP A 86 4.17 -10.09 6.40
CA ASP A 86 3.86 -8.97 5.52
C ASP A 86 2.36 -8.81 5.32
N PHE A 87 1.90 -7.56 5.32
CA PHE A 87 0.55 -7.24 4.92
C PHE A 87 0.50 -7.04 3.42
N ILE A 88 -0.34 -7.79 2.75
CA ILE A 88 -0.51 -7.75 1.29
C ILE A 88 -1.96 -7.44 0.98
N TRP A 89 -2.16 -6.50 0.06
CA TRP A 89 -3.48 -6.15 -0.40
C TRP A 89 -3.56 -6.11 -1.93
N PRO A 90 -4.62 -6.66 -2.56
CA PRO A 90 -5.69 -7.44 -1.94
C PRO A 90 -5.20 -8.81 -1.45
N ARG A 91 -5.89 -9.34 -0.44
CA ARG A 91 -5.61 -10.69 0.03
C ARG A 91 -6.09 -11.74 -0.98
N ALA A 92 -5.38 -12.85 -1.05
CA ALA A 92 -5.69 -13.95 -1.96
C ALA A 92 -7.05 -14.64 -1.71
N THR A 93 -7.73 -14.33 -0.62
CA THR A 93 -9.08 -14.82 -0.31
C THR A 93 -10.10 -14.14 -1.23
N LYS A 94 -10.29 -14.72 -2.38
CA LYS A 94 -11.27 -14.27 -3.35
C LYS A 94 -12.68 -14.34 -2.75
N GLY A 95 -13.41 -13.24 -2.77
CA GLY A 95 -14.86 -13.27 -2.84
C GLY A 95 -15.63 -12.84 -1.60
N LEU A 96 -15.02 -12.53 -0.46
CA LEU A 96 -15.75 -12.14 0.75
C LEU A 96 -15.62 -10.68 1.15
N LEU A 97 -14.61 -9.98 0.65
CA LEU A 97 -14.35 -8.57 0.92
C LEU A 97 -14.07 -7.86 -0.39
N GLY A 98 -14.60 -6.66 -0.54
CA GLY A 98 -14.20 -5.78 -1.64
C GLY A 98 -12.70 -5.54 -1.64
N ASP A 99 -12.14 -5.26 -2.78
CA ASP A 99 -10.73 -4.88 -2.97
C ASP A 99 -10.54 -3.36 -3.12
N ASP A 100 -11.55 -2.60 -2.71
CA ASP A 100 -11.56 -1.14 -2.75
C ASP A 100 -10.65 -0.50 -1.68
N ALA A 101 -10.44 0.80 -1.84
CA ALA A 101 -9.55 1.57 -0.97
C ALA A 101 -10.04 1.66 0.48
N ASP A 102 -11.34 1.73 0.70
CA ASP A 102 -11.91 1.84 2.05
C ASP A 102 -11.74 0.52 2.80
N THR A 103 -12.02 -0.60 2.15
CA THR A 103 -11.78 -1.93 2.71
C THR A 103 -10.30 -2.14 3.01
N ALA A 104 -9.40 -1.73 2.10
CA ALA A 104 -7.96 -1.79 2.32
C ALA A 104 -7.53 -1.00 3.56
N ARG A 105 -8.06 0.20 3.72
CA ARG A 105 -7.79 1.07 4.88
C ARG A 105 -8.26 0.42 6.19
N ASP A 106 -9.46 -0.11 6.21
CA ASP A 106 -10.03 -0.76 7.39
C ASP A 106 -9.24 -2.02 7.78
N MET A 107 -8.87 -2.82 6.80
CA MET A 107 -8.09 -4.03 7.04
C MET A 107 -6.67 -3.74 7.53
N LEU A 108 -6.00 -2.75 6.93
CA LEU A 108 -4.67 -2.34 7.40
C LEU A 108 -4.74 -1.74 8.80
N SER A 109 -5.76 -0.91 9.07
CA SER A 109 -5.98 -0.34 10.41
C SER A 109 -6.20 -1.42 11.46
N ALA A 110 -7.03 -2.40 11.16
CA ALA A 110 -7.29 -3.51 12.08
C ALA A 110 -6.03 -4.34 12.34
N TRP A 111 -5.23 -4.57 11.28
CA TRP A 111 -3.97 -5.29 11.40
C TRP A 111 -2.96 -4.52 12.25
N LEU A 112 -2.79 -3.21 12.00
CA LEU A 112 -1.89 -2.36 12.78
C LEU A 112 -2.30 -2.26 14.25
N LYS A 113 -3.60 -2.17 14.54
CA LYS A 113 -4.11 -2.14 15.93
C LYS A 113 -3.78 -3.40 16.71
N ARG A 114 -3.70 -4.55 16.06
CA ARG A 114 -3.30 -5.81 16.71
C ARG A 114 -1.81 -5.89 16.99
N GLN A 115 -1.00 -5.23 16.18
CA GLN A 115 0.45 -5.33 16.23
C GLN A 115 1.10 -4.21 17.04
N ILE A 116 0.48 -3.05 17.08
CA ILE A 116 1.09 -1.83 17.62
C ILE A 116 0.26 -1.30 18.79
N GLN A 117 0.92 -1.03 19.89
CA GLN A 117 0.30 -0.38 21.04
C GLN A 117 -0.18 1.04 20.69
N PRO A 118 -1.29 1.52 21.29
CA PRO A 118 -1.87 2.83 20.95
C PRO A 118 -0.90 4.01 21.06
N GLN A 119 0.01 3.99 22.04
CA GLN A 119 0.95 5.07 22.29
C GLN A 119 2.26 4.95 21.52
N ALA A 120 2.51 3.83 20.86
CA ALA A 120 3.74 3.61 20.13
C ALA A 120 3.84 4.53 18.91
N ARG A 121 5.04 5.05 18.67
CA ARG A 121 5.35 5.84 17.50
C ARG A 121 5.39 4.96 16.25
N LEU A 122 4.94 5.52 15.13
CA LEU A 122 4.96 4.84 13.84
C LEU A 122 5.64 5.73 12.81
N TRP A 123 6.64 5.20 12.14
CA TRP A 123 7.23 5.78 10.93
C TRP A 123 6.76 4.97 9.73
N VAL A 124 6.32 5.66 8.69
CA VAL A 124 5.86 5.04 7.44
C VAL A 124 6.80 5.47 6.32
N PHE A 125 7.50 4.50 5.74
CA PHE A 125 8.35 4.70 4.58
C PHE A 125 7.58 4.35 3.31
N GLY A 126 7.02 5.34 2.67
CA GLY A 126 6.29 5.20 1.42
C GLY A 126 5.01 6.04 1.40
N GLU A 127 4.96 7.02 0.52
CA GLU A 127 3.80 7.90 0.37
C GLU A 127 2.55 7.16 -0.09
N ALA A 128 2.73 6.07 -0.83
CA ALA A 128 1.63 5.23 -1.30
C ALA A 128 0.82 4.59 -0.15
N LEU A 129 1.42 4.40 1.02
CA LEU A 129 0.74 3.85 2.19
C LEU A 129 -0.05 4.90 2.98
N ALA A 130 0.26 6.18 2.82
CA ALA A 130 -0.32 7.25 3.63
C ALA A 130 -1.86 7.25 3.64
N PRO A 131 -2.57 7.05 2.51
CA PRO A 131 -4.03 7.04 2.49
C PRO A 131 -4.66 5.90 3.31
N PHE A 132 -3.90 4.85 3.57
CA PHE A 132 -4.38 3.64 4.25
C PHE A 132 -4.02 3.57 5.72
N VAL A 133 -3.12 4.43 6.20
CA VAL A 133 -2.69 4.48 7.61
C VAL A 133 -3.50 5.55 8.34
N THR A 134 -4.42 5.12 9.19
CA THR A 134 -5.36 6.02 9.87
C THR A 134 -4.85 6.53 11.22
N ARG A 135 -3.83 5.87 11.80
CA ARG A 135 -3.26 6.30 13.07
C ARG A 135 -2.22 7.40 12.88
N PRO A 136 -1.92 8.20 13.91
CA PRO A 136 -0.84 9.18 13.85
C PRO A 136 0.48 8.50 13.49
N HIS A 137 1.17 9.04 12.49
CA HIS A 137 2.43 8.51 12.00
C HIS A 137 3.29 9.63 11.40
N ARG A 138 4.58 9.38 11.29
CA ARG A 138 5.47 10.24 10.51
C ARG A 138 5.71 9.59 9.15
N LEU A 139 5.32 10.30 8.12
CA LEU A 139 5.52 9.87 6.75
C LEU A 139 6.91 10.22 6.26
N LEU A 140 7.59 9.24 5.68
CA LEU A 140 8.91 9.38 5.06
C LEU A 140 8.85 8.83 3.64
N PRO A 141 9.72 9.30 2.72
CA PRO A 141 9.80 8.74 1.39
C PRO A 141 10.12 7.25 1.43
N SER A 142 9.67 6.51 0.41
CA SER A 142 10.00 5.10 0.26
C SER A 142 11.50 4.89 0.07
N LEU A 143 11.99 3.69 0.35
CA LEU A 143 13.41 3.37 0.17
C LEU A 143 13.85 3.54 -1.29
N SER A 144 12.98 3.26 -2.26
CA SER A 144 13.27 3.47 -3.68
C SER A 144 13.47 4.95 -4.01
N VAL A 145 12.64 5.82 -3.45
CA VAL A 145 12.79 7.29 -3.61
C VAL A 145 14.10 7.76 -2.96
N LEU A 146 14.42 7.24 -1.78
CA LEU A 146 15.67 7.58 -1.09
C LEU A 146 16.90 7.14 -1.88
N LEU A 147 16.84 6.01 -2.57
CA LEU A 147 17.94 5.57 -3.45
C LEU A 147 18.14 6.52 -4.61
N ALA A 148 17.07 7.02 -5.20
CA ALA A 148 17.11 7.90 -6.36
C ALA A 148 17.49 9.35 -6.03
N SER A 149 17.31 9.81 -4.78
CA SER A 149 17.47 11.21 -4.40
C SER A 149 18.38 11.40 -3.19
N PRO A 150 19.61 11.91 -3.39
CA PRO A 150 20.49 12.29 -2.29
C PRO A 150 19.90 13.37 -1.38
N LEU A 151 19.10 14.29 -1.96
CA LEU A 151 18.43 15.33 -1.20
C LEU A 151 17.38 14.75 -0.24
N ALA A 152 16.57 13.79 -0.72
CA ALA A 152 15.60 13.10 0.12
C ALA A 152 16.28 12.34 1.27
N LYS A 153 17.42 11.69 1.00
CA LYS A 153 18.22 11.05 2.07
C LYS A 153 18.62 12.04 3.15
N ARG A 154 19.12 13.20 2.77
CA ARG A 154 19.54 14.25 3.70
C ARG A 154 18.37 14.75 4.55
N GLN A 155 17.22 14.98 3.93
CA GLN A 155 16.02 15.43 4.63
C GLN A 155 15.52 14.39 5.64
N VAL A 156 15.48 13.12 5.25
CA VAL A 156 15.09 12.02 6.15
C VAL A 156 16.08 11.91 7.31
N TRP A 157 17.37 11.99 7.03
CA TRP A 157 18.39 11.97 8.07
C TRP A 157 18.21 13.10 9.07
N GLN A 158 17.97 14.32 8.61
CA GLN A 158 17.71 15.47 9.47
C GLN A 158 16.47 15.26 10.35
N GLN A 159 15.40 14.69 9.79
CA GLN A 159 14.17 14.43 10.53
C GLN A 159 14.34 13.34 11.60
N LEU A 160 15.12 12.30 11.29
CA LEU A 160 15.29 11.16 12.18
C LEU A 160 16.37 11.37 13.24
N SER A 161 17.38 12.19 12.94
CA SER A 161 18.47 12.50 13.87
C SER A 161 18.13 13.63 14.85
N GLN A 162 17.06 14.38 14.61
CA GLN A 162 16.59 15.35 15.60
C GLN A 162 15.96 14.61 16.78
N PRO A 163 16.41 14.89 18.01
CA PRO A 163 15.71 14.41 19.19
C PRO A 163 14.26 14.89 19.11
N ALA A 164 13.32 14.01 19.46
CA ALA A 164 11.92 14.38 19.51
C ALA A 164 11.79 15.59 20.45
N SER A 165 11.62 16.77 19.86
CA SER A 165 11.29 17.95 20.63
C SER A 165 9.97 17.66 21.31
N SER A 166 10.04 17.52 22.63
CA SER A 166 8.87 17.38 23.49
C SER A 166 8.00 18.60 23.28
N GLN A 167 6.90 18.43 22.59
CA GLN A 167 5.78 19.36 22.67
C GLN A 167 4.71 18.72 23.54
#